data_c2f6ff91da167f9947ef594da9820e6e
#
_entry.id   c2f6ff91da167f9947ef594da9820e6e
#
_cell.length_a   1.000
_cell.length_b   1.000
_cell.length_c   1.000
_cell.angle_alpha   90.00
_cell.angle_beta   90.00
_cell.angle_gamma   90.00
#
_symmetry.space_group_name_H-M   'P 1'
#
loop_
_entity.id
_entity.type
_entity.pdbx_description
1 polymer ?
#
loop_
_entity_poly.entity_id
_entity_poly.type
_entity_poly.pdbx_seq_one_letter_code
_entity_poly.pdbx_strand_id
1 'polypeptide(L)'
;MESEKRACFALIAATIVNKRRYNGVYDFQKSKYINVSSSGINSNYMSFFDYNRGGYVSGSENNMYDYPTSAYVSMIVHNNLVSCFDYESGTYVNYTVSSNGITAFDYQTSSYYNYSVS
;
A
#
# COMPACT_ATOMS: atom_id res chain seq x y z
N MET A 1 8.94 3.56 6.44
CA MET A 1 8.53 2.27 5.80
C MET A 1 9.59 1.87 4.79
N GLU A 2 9.97 0.63 4.78
CA GLU A 2 10.94 0.16 3.76
C GLU A 2 10.36 0.27 2.35
N SER A 3 11.22 0.41 1.35
CA SER A 3 10.78 0.80 0.00
C SER A 3 9.86 -0.24 -0.65
N GLU A 4 10.12 -1.53 -0.47
CA GLU A 4 9.31 -2.59 -1.07
C GLU A 4 7.92 -2.67 -0.42
N LYS A 5 7.85 -2.49 0.89
CA LYS A 5 6.59 -2.44 1.62
C LYS A 5 5.79 -1.21 1.20
N ARG A 6 6.47 -0.06 1.04
CA ARG A 6 5.82 1.19 0.62
C ARG A 6 5.17 1.05 -0.76
N ALA A 7 5.83 0.37 -1.70
CA ALA A 7 5.28 0.12 -3.02
C ALA A 7 4.03 -0.76 -2.95
N CYS A 8 4.06 -1.82 -2.15
CA CYS A 8 2.91 -2.69 -1.94
C CYS A 8 1.72 -1.92 -1.37
N PHE A 9 1.94 -1.11 -0.36
CA PHE A 9 0.88 -0.31 0.27
C PHE A 9 0.36 0.79 -0.64
N ALA A 10 1.12 1.24 -1.63
CA ALA A 10 0.60 2.14 -2.66
C ALA A 10 -0.54 1.48 -3.45
N LEU A 11 -0.38 0.21 -3.82
CA LEU A 11 -1.44 -0.54 -4.49
C LEU A 11 -2.63 -0.77 -3.56
N ILE A 12 -2.38 -1.09 -2.29
CA ILE A 12 -3.44 -1.29 -1.31
C ILE A 12 -4.25 0.00 -1.15
N ALA A 13 -3.58 1.14 -1.05
CA ALA A 13 -4.24 2.44 -0.94
C ALA A 13 -5.13 2.73 -2.16
N ALA A 14 -4.62 2.46 -3.35
CA ALA A 14 -5.40 2.64 -4.58
C ALA A 14 -6.62 1.72 -4.62
N THR A 15 -6.48 0.49 -4.17
CA THR A 15 -7.58 -0.47 -4.08
C THR A 15 -8.69 0.05 -3.16
N ILE A 16 -8.32 0.58 -2.01
CA ILE A 16 -9.28 1.09 -1.03
C ILE A 16 -9.99 2.33 -1.56
N VAL A 17 -9.26 3.29 -2.11
CA VAL A 17 -9.83 4.55 -2.60
C VAL A 17 -10.70 4.32 -3.84
N ASN A 18 -10.19 3.59 -4.81
CA ASN A 18 -10.87 3.41 -6.10
C ASN A 18 -11.86 2.25 -6.09
N LYS A 19 -11.87 1.43 -5.04
CA LYS A 19 -12.75 0.27 -4.87
C LYS A 19 -12.69 -0.67 -6.08
N ARG A 20 -11.46 -0.92 -6.53
CA ARG A 20 -11.24 -1.84 -7.65
C ARG A 20 -9.94 -2.60 -7.44
N ARG A 21 -9.87 -3.76 -8.11
CA ARG A 21 -8.72 -4.66 -8.01
C ARG A 21 -7.63 -4.22 -8.98
N TYR A 22 -6.38 -4.26 -8.50
CA TYR A 22 -5.19 -4.01 -9.31
C TYR A 22 -4.28 -5.22 -9.24
N ASN A 23 -3.48 -5.43 -10.28
CA ASN A 23 -2.57 -6.57 -10.39
C ASN A 23 -1.11 -6.21 -10.23
N GLY A 24 -0.78 -4.94 -10.26
CA GLY A 24 0.59 -4.52 -10.13
C GLY A 24 0.75 -3.05 -9.83
N VAL A 25 1.95 -2.72 -9.37
CA VAL A 25 2.34 -1.36 -9.06
C VAL A 25 3.71 -1.10 -9.68
N TYR A 26 3.83 0.04 -10.36
CA TYR A 26 5.10 0.50 -10.91
C TYR A 26 5.73 1.49 -9.95
N ASP A 27 6.94 1.19 -9.52
CA ASP A 27 7.75 2.05 -8.64
C ASP A 27 8.65 2.92 -9.51
N PHE A 28 8.31 4.21 -9.65
CA PHE A 28 9.06 5.11 -10.50
C PHE A 28 10.47 5.39 -9.99
N GLN A 29 10.68 5.29 -8.67
CA GLN A 29 12.00 5.55 -8.08
C GLN A 29 12.99 4.45 -8.45
N LYS A 30 12.51 3.22 -8.54
CA LYS A 30 13.34 2.06 -8.85
C LYS A 30 13.19 1.58 -10.28
N SER A 31 12.30 2.20 -11.06
CA SER A 31 11.96 1.75 -12.42
C SER A 31 11.63 0.26 -12.43
N LYS A 32 10.78 -0.16 -11.50
CA LYS A 32 10.47 -1.57 -11.28
C LYS A 32 8.98 -1.80 -11.20
N TYR A 33 8.50 -2.82 -11.92
CA TYR A 33 7.12 -3.27 -11.84
C TYR A 33 7.01 -4.42 -10.85
N ILE A 34 6.05 -4.32 -9.94
CA ILE A 34 5.85 -5.30 -8.86
C ILE A 34 4.46 -5.89 -9.01
N ASN A 35 4.37 -7.23 -9.02
CA ASN A 35 3.09 -7.91 -9.07
C ASN A 35 2.53 -8.10 -7.67
N VAL A 36 1.27 -7.71 -7.49
CA VAL A 36 0.52 -7.90 -6.25
C VAL A 36 -0.87 -8.36 -6.63
N SER A 37 -1.28 -9.53 -6.19
CA SER A 37 -2.65 -10.00 -6.41
C SER A 37 -3.51 -9.64 -5.21
N SER A 38 -4.81 -9.46 -5.44
CA SER A 38 -5.73 -9.09 -4.37
C SER A 38 -7.00 -9.92 -4.44
N SER A 39 -7.65 -10.10 -3.30
CA SER A 39 -8.93 -10.78 -3.19
C SER A 39 -9.79 -10.10 -2.13
N GLY A 40 -11.13 -10.25 -2.26
CA GLY A 40 -12.06 -9.82 -1.24
C GLY A 40 -12.24 -8.32 -1.09
N ILE A 41 -12.06 -7.54 -2.17
CA ILE A 41 -12.14 -6.07 -2.08
C ILE A 41 -13.52 -5.54 -1.68
N ASN A 42 -14.56 -6.37 -1.77
CA ASN A 42 -15.93 -5.98 -1.43
C ASN A 42 -16.36 -6.46 -0.05
N SER A 43 -15.45 -7.01 0.75
CA SER A 43 -15.72 -7.49 2.08
C SER A 43 -15.00 -6.66 3.12
N ASN A 44 -15.29 -6.93 4.40
CA ASN A 44 -14.59 -6.27 5.49
C ASN A 44 -13.16 -6.80 5.66
N TYR A 45 -12.81 -7.81 4.90
CA TYR A 45 -11.50 -8.44 4.97
C TYR A 45 -10.90 -8.50 3.57
N MET A 46 -9.69 -7.99 3.42
CA MET A 46 -8.97 -7.98 2.17
C MET A 46 -7.67 -8.75 2.33
N SER A 47 -7.24 -9.41 1.26
CA SER A 47 -5.97 -10.12 1.25
C SER A 47 -5.23 -9.80 -0.03
N PHE A 48 -3.94 -9.47 0.13
CA PHE A 48 -3.05 -9.16 -0.98
C PHE A 48 -1.85 -10.09 -0.90
N PHE A 49 -1.38 -10.58 -2.03
CA PHE A 49 -0.12 -11.32 -2.08
C PHE A 49 0.91 -10.50 -2.83
N ASP A 50 1.99 -10.16 -2.14
CA ASP A 50 3.10 -9.38 -2.68
C ASP A 50 4.15 -10.35 -3.22
N TYR A 51 4.21 -10.50 -4.53
CA TYR A 51 5.15 -11.42 -5.16
C TYR A 51 6.60 -10.96 -5.01
N ASN A 52 6.82 -9.67 -4.85
CA ASN A 52 8.17 -9.13 -4.69
C ASN A 52 8.79 -9.53 -3.34
N ARG A 53 7.97 -9.53 -2.29
CA ARG A 53 8.42 -9.90 -0.95
C ARG A 53 8.05 -11.33 -0.58
N GLY A 54 7.23 -12.00 -1.40
CA GLY A 54 6.83 -13.38 -1.20
C GLY A 54 5.94 -13.60 0.01
N GLY A 55 5.01 -12.70 0.27
CA GLY A 55 4.14 -12.82 1.43
C GLY A 55 2.83 -12.10 1.31
N TYR A 56 1.93 -12.43 2.24
CA TYR A 56 0.60 -11.85 2.30
C TYR A 56 0.57 -10.57 3.11
N VAL A 57 -0.35 -9.68 2.73
CA VAL A 57 -0.79 -8.54 3.54
C VAL A 57 -2.30 -8.66 3.64
N SER A 58 -2.84 -8.79 4.83
CA SER A 58 -4.26 -9.13 5.01
C SER A 58 -4.86 -8.39 6.19
N GLY A 59 -6.15 -8.07 6.08
CA GLY A 59 -6.88 -7.42 7.15
C GLY A 59 -8.04 -6.59 6.65
N SER A 60 -8.48 -5.65 7.47
CA SER A 60 -9.52 -4.69 7.12
C SER A 60 -8.89 -3.43 6.52
N GLU A 61 -9.72 -2.55 5.95
CA GLU A 61 -9.23 -1.28 5.43
C GLU A 61 -8.68 -0.35 6.51
N ASN A 62 -8.93 -0.64 7.78
CA ASN A 62 -8.42 0.15 8.89
C ASN A 62 -7.14 -0.43 9.48
N ASN A 63 -6.87 -1.69 9.27
CA ASN A 63 -5.75 -2.36 9.92
C ASN A 63 -5.35 -3.61 9.15
N MET A 64 -4.17 -3.57 8.58
CA MET A 64 -3.61 -4.66 7.78
C MET A 64 -2.43 -5.27 8.50
N TYR A 65 -2.32 -6.59 8.45
CA TYR A 65 -1.14 -7.27 8.94
C TYR A 65 -0.21 -7.59 7.77
N ASP A 66 1.02 -7.10 7.87
CA ASP A 66 2.05 -7.31 6.86
C ASP A 66 2.91 -8.49 7.28
N TYR A 67 2.66 -9.67 6.69
CA TYR A 67 3.38 -10.88 7.08
C TYR A 67 4.89 -10.83 6.80
N PRO A 68 5.36 -10.22 5.69
CA PRO A 68 6.81 -10.11 5.47
C PRO A 68 7.57 -9.38 6.57
N THR A 69 6.97 -8.41 7.22
CA THR A 69 7.60 -7.67 8.31
C THR A 69 7.06 -8.04 9.70
N SER A 70 6.05 -8.91 9.74
CA SER A 70 5.40 -9.34 10.99
C SER A 70 4.91 -8.15 11.82
N ALA A 71 4.32 -7.17 11.15
CA ALA A 71 3.85 -5.95 11.81
C ALA A 71 2.55 -5.46 11.19
N TYR A 72 1.77 -4.76 12.00
CA TYR A 72 0.55 -4.13 11.55
C TYR A 72 0.83 -2.78 10.90
N VAL A 73 -0.07 -2.40 9.98
CA VAL A 73 -0.17 -1.06 9.42
C VAL A 73 -1.61 -0.64 9.62
N SER A 74 -1.85 0.39 10.43
CA SER A 74 -3.19 0.94 10.58
C SER A 74 -3.40 2.04 9.55
N MET A 75 -4.64 2.18 9.07
CA MET A 75 -4.95 3.10 7.99
C MET A 75 -6.18 3.92 8.32
N ILE A 76 -6.12 5.20 7.97
CA ILE A 76 -7.25 6.11 8.03
C ILE A 76 -7.47 6.63 6.62
N VAL A 77 -8.68 6.43 6.11
CA VAL A 77 -9.04 6.83 4.74
C VAL A 77 -9.92 8.07 4.80
N HIS A 78 -9.52 9.11 4.09
CA HIS A 78 -10.28 10.34 3.97
C HIS A 78 -10.25 10.80 2.52
N ASN A 79 -11.38 10.65 1.81
CA ASN A 79 -11.46 10.91 0.37
C ASN A 79 -10.41 10.11 -0.39
N ASN A 80 -9.46 10.79 -1.03
CA ASN A 80 -8.39 10.15 -1.81
C ASN A 80 -7.07 10.03 -1.04
N LEU A 81 -7.08 10.31 0.26
CA LEU A 81 -5.90 10.23 1.12
C LEU A 81 -6.00 9.00 2.01
N VAL A 82 -4.97 8.18 2.01
CA VAL A 82 -4.83 7.05 2.92
C VAL A 82 -3.60 7.30 3.79
N SER A 83 -3.86 7.52 5.08
CA SER A 83 -2.79 7.76 6.04
C SER A 83 -2.47 6.45 6.75
N CYS A 84 -1.26 5.95 6.55
CA CYS A 84 -0.82 4.67 7.08
C CYS A 84 0.15 4.90 8.25
N PHE A 85 -0.14 4.27 9.39
CA PHE A 85 0.85 4.20 10.46
C PHE A 85 1.52 2.83 10.43
N ASP A 86 2.81 2.83 10.18
CA ASP A 86 3.61 1.61 10.09
C ASP A 86 4.20 1.28 11.46
N TYR A 87 3.68 0.23 12.09
CA TYR A 87 4.15 -0.15 13.43
C TYR A 87 5.58 -0.67 13.42
N GLU A 88 6.08 -1.12 12.28
CA GLU A 88 7.48 -1.55 12.19
C GLU A 88 8.45 -0.38 12.32
N SER A 89 8.20 0.70 11.57
CA SER A 89 9.05 1.89 11.60
C SER A 89 8.64 2.90 12.67
N GLY A 90 7.38 2.81 13.14
CA GLY A 90 6.81 3.77 14.07
C GLY A 90 6.52 5.13 13.45
N THR A 91 6.37 5.19 12.13
CA THR A 91 6.15 6.44 11.42
C THR A 91 4.99 6.34 10.43
N TYR A 92 4.53 7.49 9.96
CA TYR A 92 3.43 7.59 9.01
C TYR A 92 3.93 7.61 7.57
N VAL A 93 3.11 7.05 6.67
CA VAL A 93 3.22 7.25 5.22
C VAL A 93 1.83 7.66 4.74
N ASN A 94 1.75 8.80 4.06
CA ASN A 94 0.49 9.30 3.49
C ASN A 94 0.47 9.03 2.00
N TYR A 95 -0.56 8.34 1.53
CA TYR A 95 -0.76 8.06 0.12
C TYR A 95 -1.89 8.92 -0.42
N THR A 96 -1.60 9.69 -1.46
CA THR A 96 -2.63 10.45 -2.19
C THR A 96 -2.87 9.74 -3.51
N VAL A 97 -4.12 9.31 -3.72
CA VAL A 97 -4.51 8.53 -4.90
C VAL A 97 -5.20 9.44 -5.89
N SER A 98 -4.70 9.48 -7.12
CA SER A 98 -5.28 10.25 -8.21
C SER A 98 -5.41 9.34 -9.42
N SER A 99 -6.62 8.81 -9.65
CA SER A 99 -6.86 7.79 -10.66
C SER A 99 -5.90 6.61 -10.48
N ASN A 100 -5.03 6.32 -11.43
CA ASN A 100 -4.06 5.23 -11.32
C ASN A 100 -2.70 5.67 -10.77
N GLY A 101 -2.55 6.94 -10.46
CA GLY A 101 -1.30 7.48 -9.90
C GLY A 101 -1.38 7.63 -8.39
N ILE A 102 -0.31 7.32 -7.72
CA ILE A 102 -0.22 7.45 -6.27
C ILE A 102 1.04 8.22 -5.92
N THR A 103 0.89 9.22 -5.06
CA THR A 103 2.03 9.94 -4.47
C THR A 103 2.07 9.62 -3.00
N ALA A 104 3.19 9.13 -2.52
CA ALA A 104 3.41 8.82 -1.11
C ALA A 104 4.35 9.83 -0.48
N PHE A 105 4.03 10.30 0.72
CA PHE A 105 4.99 11.02 1.55
C PHE A 105 5.34 10.14 2.74
N ASP A 106 6.61 9.76 2.85
CA ASP A 106 7.09 8.90 3.93
C ASP A 106 7.79 9.78 4.97
N TYR A 107 7.20 9.85 6.16
CA TYR A 107 7.75 10.69 7.24
C TYR A 107 9.06 10.16 7.80
N GLN A 108 9.35 8.87 7.63
CA GLN A 108 10.63 8.30 8.07
C GLN A 108 11.79 8.85 7.25
N THR A 109 11.59 9.05 5.96
CA THR A 109 12.61 9.56 5.03
C THR A 109 12.42 11.03 4.70
N SER A 110 11.27 11.61 5.06
CA SER A 110 10.87 12.97 4.70
C SER A 110 10.91 13.21 3.21
N SER A 111 10.48 12.23 2.43
CA SER A 111 10.55 12.26 0.96
C SER A 111 9.26 11.83 0.32
N TYR A 112 9.04 12.29 -0.92
CA TYR A 112 7.95 11.88 -1.77
C TYR A 112 8.36 10.74 -2.68
N TYR A 113 7.41 9.85 -2.96
CA TYR A 113 7.60 8.71 -3.85
C TYR A 113 6.38 8.59 -4.76
N ASN A 114 6.61 8.21 -6.02
CA ASN A 114 5.54 8.11 -7.01
C ASN A 114 5.38 6.68 -7.50
N TYR A 115 4.12 6.28 -7.66
CA TYR A 115 3.74 4.95 -8.12
C TYR A 115 2.58 5.07 -9.10
N SER A 116 2.41 4.05 -9.94
CA SER A 116 1.19 3.87 -10.72
C SER A 116 0.71 2.43 -10.59
N VAL A 117 -0.60 2.23 -10.67
CA VAL A 117 -1.21 0.90 -10.54
C VAL A 117 -1.92 0.50 -11.83
N SER A 118 -1.99 -0.81 -12.05
CA SER A 118 -2.65 -1.36 -13.23
C SER A 118 -3.27 -2.73 -12.94
#